data_185a5f74b1845cb2057cd61ae1beb193
#
_entry.id   185a5f74b1845cb2057cd61ae1beb193
#
_cell.length_a   1.000
_cell.length_b   1.000
_cell.length_c   1.000
_cell.angle_alpha   90.00
_cell.angle_beta   90.00
_cell.angle_gamma   90.00
#
_symmetry.space_group_name_H-M   'P 1'
#
loop_
_entity.id
_entity.type
_entity.pdbx_description
1 polymer ?
#
loop_
_entity_poly.entity_id
_entity_poly.type
_entity_poly.pdbx_seq_one_letter_code
_entity_poly.pdbx_strand_id
1 'polypeptide(L)'
;MAIRRKWAIYLALCLLLAGAVLAPLGAAAADAWFTPHRGIYRMSLISAESSSGIIGASGVMYFEWTDTCDGWNVNQHTSLYLASSQEKSNQIGLTFSGWEAKDGMALRFHASHIANGVIVDRVAGEARLSSRDGAGTVTYTKPKGLAVALPEGTVFPSEYSRRMMARMNEGASGYSALMFDGSSIEGTYDVTTFFAAPRLRALPGAGDGEAGEEAVKEKVWPVRMAYFPLLGGDIEPDFEVGALINGRGVAHRYDIDYGNFAVRAELEKYEEISAPDC
;
A
#
# COMPACT_ATOMS: atom_id res chain seq x y z
N MET A 1 -0.63 65.23 54.37
CA MET A 1 0.74 65.26 53.83
C MET A 1 1.29 63.85 53.78
N ALA A 2 0.80 63.03 52.85
CA ALA A 2 1.26 61.63 52.65
C ALA A 2 0.66 61.00 51.38
N ILE A 3 0.86 61.63 50.20
CA ILE A 3 0.44 61.02 48.92
C ILE A 3 1.51 61.38 47.86
N ARG A 4 2.73 60.92 48.05
CA ARG A 4 3.78 61.06 47.04
C ARG A 4 4.84 59.94 47.03
N ARG A 5 4.50 58.71 47.46
CA ARG A 5 5.53 57.68 47.55
C ARG A 5 5.10 56.28 47.02
N LYS A 6 4.10 56.22 46.15
CA LYS A 6 3.62 54.95 45.59
C LYS A 6 3.72 54.81 44.06
N TRP A 7 4.36 55.74 43.34
CA TRP A 7 4.44 55.72 41.88
C TRP A 7 5.82 55.30 41.31
N ALA A 8 6.80 55.02 42.17
CA ALA A 8 8.17 54.68 41.74
C ALA A 8 8.45 53.17 41.66
N ILE A 9 7.46 52.28 41.97
CA ILE A 9 7.67 50.81 42.01
C ILE A 9 7.06 50.12 40.79
N TYR A 10 6.24 50.77 39.99
CA TYR A 10 5.57 50.16 38.84
C TYR A 10 6.29 50.37 37.49
N LEU A 11 7.42 51.02 37.43
CA LEU A 11 8.17 51.28 36.19
C LEU A 11 9.37 50.35 35.99
N ALA A 12 9.67 49.44 36.93
CA ALA A 12 10.80 48.52 36.85
C ALA A 12 10.40 47.08 36.50
N LEU A 13 9.10 46.78 36.29
CA LEU A 13 8.63 45.38 36.05
C LEU A 13 8.10 45.10 34.63
N CYS A 14 8.23 46.07 33.69
CA CYS A 14 7.74 45.90 32.31
C CYS A 14 8.83 45.71 31.25
N LEU A 15 10.07 45.41 31.63
CA LEU A 15 11.18 45.24 30.67
C LEU A 15 11.85 43.87 30.65
N LEU A 16 11.19 42.83 31.17
CA LEU A 16 11.74 41.45 31.20
C LEU A 16 10.84 40.38 30.60
N LEU A 17 9.93 40.70 29.69
CA LEU A 17 9.09 39.67 28.99
C LEU A 17 9.00 39.92 27.48
N ALA A 18 10.11 40.19 26.82
CA ALA A 18 10.21 40.17 25.37
C ALA A 18 11.36 39.29 24.88
N GLY A 19 11.56 38.17 25.58
CA GLY A 19 12.29 37.02 25.04
C GLY A 19 11.28 36.09 24.34
N ALA A 20 10.78 36.51 23.17
CA ALA A 20 10.10 35.59 22.28
C ALA A 20 11.13 34.51 21.90
N VAL A 21 11.05 33.37 22.58
CA VAL A 21 11.62 32.14 22.12
C VAL A 21 10.93 31.82 20.79
N LEU A 22 11.54 32.25 19.70
CA LEU A 22 11.31 31.66 18.39
C LEU A 22 11.76 30.20 18.54
N ALA A 23 10.85 29.34 19.03
CA ALA A 23 10.97 27.92 18.80
C ALA A 23 11.06 27.78 17.28
N PRO A 24 12.10 27.10 16.74
CA PRO A 24 12.07 26.75 15.34
C PRO A 24 10.74 25.99 15.17
N LEU A 25 9.90 26.46 14.27
CA LEU A 25 8.87 25.63 13.66
C LEU A 25 9.67 24.45 13.08
N GLY A 26 9.77 23.38 13.89
CA GLY A 26 10.25 22.12 13.38
C GLY A 26 9.40 21.87 12.15
N ALA A 27 10.02 21.86 10.99
CA ALA A 27 9.41 21.25 9.83
C ALA A 27 8.88 19.91 10.37
N ALA A 28 7.56 19.75 10.43
CA ALA A 28 6.95 18.47 10.69
C ALA A 28 7.63 17.58 9.67
N ALA A 29 8.52 16.70 10.14
CA ALA A 29 9.04 15.63 9.31
C ALA A 29 7.78 15.02 8.73
N ALA A 30 7.59 15.17 7.43
CA ALA A 30 6.50 14.53 6.73
C ALA A 30 6.53 13.10 7.22
N ASP A 31 5.43 12.62 7.80
CA ASP A 31 5.35 11.29 8.37
C ASP A 31 5.83 10.32 7.31
N ALA A 32 7.11 9.93 7.38
CA ALA A 32 7.74 9.01 6.45
C ALA A 32 7.27 7.59 6.81
N TRP A 33 5.92 7.41 6.77
CA TRP A 33 5.28 6.14 7.03
C TRP A 33 5.60 5.12 5.92
N PHE A 34 6.12 5.60 4.80
CA PHE A 34 6.36 4.82 3.61
C PHE A 34 7.68 5.21 2.94
N THR A 35 8.50 4.22 2.61
CA THR A 35 9.75 4.43 1.85
C THR A 35 9.48 4.22 0.36
N PRO A 36 9.67 5.24 -0.50
CA PRO A 36 9.64 5.05 -1.94
C PRO A 36 10.68 3.99 -2.34
N HIS A 37 10.23 2.99 -3.11
CA HIS A 37 11.10 1.88 -3.47
C HIS A 37 10.62 1.15 -4.73
N ARG A 38 11.51 0.34 -5.27
CA ARG A 38 11.16 -0.69 -6.25
C ARG A 38 11.64 -2.05 -5.77
N GLY A 39 10.89 -3.08 -6.16
CA GLY A 39 11.19 -4.46 -5.81
C GLY A 39 10.94 -5.39 -6.99
N ILE A 40 11.79 -6.40 -7.11
CA ILE A 40 11.58 -7.55 -8.00
C ILE A 40 11.32 -8.76 -7.12
N TYR A 41 10.20 -9.40 -7.36
CA TYR A 41 9.77 -10.57 -6.60
C TYR A 41 9.74 -11.79 -7.51
N ARG A 42 10.38 -12.88 -7.07
CA ARG A 42 10.28 -14.19 -7.72
C ARG A 42 9.02 -14.91 -7.23
N MET A 43 8.23 -15.40 -8.17
CA MET A 43 6.97 -16.07 -7.86
C MET A 43 7.11 -17.58 -8.02
N SER A 44 6.49 -18.34 -7.11
CA SER A 44 6.44 -19.81 -7.11
C SER A 44 5.13 -20.32 -6.53
N LEU A 45 4.73 -21.54 -6.89
CA LEU A 45 3.55 -22.21 -6.36
C LEU A 45 3.74 -22.53 -4.87
N ILE A 46 2.73 -22.25 -4.04
CA ILE A 46 2.63 -22.71 -2.65
C ILE A 46 1.79 -23.99 -2.59
N SER A 47 0.58 -23.91 -3.16
CA SER A 47 -0.41 -24.97 -3.16
C SER A 47 -1.32 -24.87 -4.38
N ALA A 48 -1.93 -25.98 -4.75
CA ALA A 48 -3.00 -26.02 -5.74
C ALA A 48 -3.96 -27.15 -5.39
N GLU A 49 -5.24 -26.89 -5.58
CA GLU A 49 -6.25 -27.95 -5.47
C GLU A 49 -6.08 -28.99 -6.57
N SER A 50 -6.35 -30.24 -6.27
CA SER A 50 -6.29 -31.32 -7.27
C SER A 50 -7.25 -31.07 -8.45
N SER A 51 -8.36 -30.41 -8.21
CA SER A 51 -9.37 -30.00 -9.19
C SER A 51 -8.90 -28.93 -10.17
N SER A 52 -7.92 -28.09 -9.78
CA SER A 52 -7.41 -26.99 -10.62
C SER A 52 -6.59 -27.47 -11.81
N GLY A 53 -6.02 -28.69 -11.75
CA GLY A 53 -5.09 -29.21 -12.74
C GLY A 53 -3.74 -28.48 -12.77
N ILE A 54 -3.47 -27.54 -11.87
CA ILE A 54 -2.21 -26.81 -11.77
C ILE A 54 -1.19 -27.67 -11.03
N ILE A 55 -0.02 -27.90 -11.65
CA ILE A 55 1.08 -28.68 -11.09
C ILE A 55 2.34 -27.86 -10.81
N GLY A 56 2.36 -26.58 -11.22
CA GLY A 56 3.46 -25.67 -10.97
C GLY A 56 3.10 -24.23 -11.33
N ALA A 57 3.77 -23.31 -10.68
CA ALA A 57 3.71 -21.89 -11.02
C ALA A 57 5.09 -21.27 -10.88
N SER A 58 5.47 -20.40 -11.82
CA SER A 58 6.70 -19.62 -11.78
C SER A 58 6.51 -18.27 -12.45
N GLY A 59 7.12 -17.22 -11.91
CA GLY A 59 6.93 -15.90 -12.46
C GLY A 59 7.75 -14.81 -11.79
N VAL A 60 7.49 -13.59 -12.20
CA VAL A 60 8.12 -12.39 -11.68
C VAL A 60 7.05 -11.31 -11.48
N MET A 61 7.13 -10.61 -10.37
CA MET A 61 6.39 -9.39 -10.12
C MET A 61 7.40 -8.25 -9.93
N TYR A 62 7.26 -7.20 -10.72
CA TYR A 62 7.88 -5.90 -10.49
C TYR A 62 6.88 -5.02 -9.76
N PHE A 63 7.33 -4.33 -8.74
CA PHE A 63 6.55 -3.37 -7.97
C PHE A 63 7.40 -2.12 -7.74
N GLU A 64 6.79 -0.95 -7.95
CA GLU A 64 7.42 0.34 -7.68
C GLU A 64 6.39 1.27 -7.05
N TRP A 65 6.83 1.97 -6.01
CA TRP A 65 6.05 3.00 -5.35
C TRP A 65 6.92 4.23 -5.15
N THR A 66 6.50 5.37 -5.69
CA THR A 66 7.27 6.61 -5.69
C THR A 66 6.47 7.78 -5.16
N ASP A 67 7.16 8.73 -4.54
CA ASP A 67 6.62 10.02 -4.11
C ASP A 67 6.65 11.01 -5.27
N THR A 68 5.56 11.78 -5.46
CA THR A 68 5.42 12.83 -6.50
C THR A 68 5.09 14.19 -5.90
N CYS A 69 5.43 14.46 -4.63
CA CYS A 69 5.09 15.64 -3.85
C CYS A 69 3.60 15.77 -3.50
N ASP A 70 2.72 15.68 -4.49
CA ASP A 70 1.26 15.81 -4.34
C ASP A 70 0.53 14.46 -4.27
N GLY A 71 1.23 13.38 -4.57
CA GLY A 71 0.67 12.03 -4.62
C GLY A 71 1.70 10.93 -4.51
N TRP A 72 1.23 9.73 -4.72
CA TRP A 72 1.98 8.48 -4.79
C TRP A 72 1.76 7.83 -6.14
N ASN A 73 2.83 7.50 -6.87
CA ASN A 73 2.72 6.63 -8.04
C ASN A 73 2.99 5.18 -7.62
N VAL A 74 2.14 4.29 -8.14
CA VAL A 74 2.32 2.83 -8.02
C VAL A 74 2.37 2.24 -9.41
N ASN A 75 3.40 1.44 -9.70
CA ASN A 75 3.51 0.64 -10.90
C ASN A 75 3.71 -0.82 -10.51
N GLN A 76 2.92 -1.71 -11.09
CA GLN A 76 3.06 -3.15 -10.90
C GLN A 76 3.00 -3.86 -12.26
N HIS A 77 3.93 -4.79 -12.46
CA HIS A 77 3.92 -5.72 -13.59
C HIS A 77 4.10 -7.13 -13.06
N THR A 78 3.11 -7.97 -13.29
CA THR A 78 3.16 -9.38 -12.90
C THR A 78 3.06 -10.24 -14.13
N SER A 79 3.89 -11.27 -14.22
CA SER A 79 3.83 -12.32 -15.23
C SER A 79 4.01 -13.67 -14.54
N LEU A 80 3.00 -14.52 -14.63
CA LEU A 80 2.95 -15.83 -13.97
C LEU A 80 2.64 -16.91 -14.99
N TYR A 81 3.49 -17.93 -15.07
CA TYR A 81 3.30 -19.14 -15.84
C TYR A 81 2.74 -20.23 -14.93
N LEU A 82 1.61 -20.81 -15.34
CA LEU A 82 0.95 -21.91 -14.66
C LEU A 82 1.15 -23.18 -15.50
N ALA A 83 1.90 -24.13 -14.96
CA ALA A 83 2.04 -25.46 -15.56
C ALA A 83 0.80 -26.29 -15.23
N SER A 84 0.23 -26.96 -16.24
CA SER A 84 -0.94 -27.81 -16.10
C SER A 84 -0.62 -29.27 -16.37
N SER A 85 -1.31 -30.17 -15.66
CA SER A 85 -1.26 -31.61 -15.91
C SER A 85 -1.84 -32.00 -17.29
N GLN A 86 -2.53 -31.09 -17.97
CA GLN A 86 -3.15 -31.33 -19.29
C GLN A 86 -2.32 -30.78 -20.46
N GLU A 87 -1.01 -30.69 -20.33
CA GLU A 87 -0.03 -30.22 -21.35
C GLU A 87 -0.19 -28.76 -21.81
N LYS A 88 -1.16 -28.00 -21.34
CA LYS A 88 -1.34 -26.59 -21.69
C LYS A 88 -0.88 -25.71 -20.53
N SER A 89 0.30 -25.13 -20.66
CA SER A 89 0.71 -24.04 -19.76
C SER A 89 -0.05 -22.78 -20.09
N ASN A 90 -0.51 -22.06 -19.08
CA ASN A 90 -1.14 -20.77 -19.22
C ASN A 90 -0.24 -19.67 -18.66
N GLN A 91 -0.16 -18.55 -19.34
CA GLN A 91 0.46 -17.34 -18.83
C GLN A 91 -0.64 -16.37 -18.43
N ILE A 92 -0.61 -15.91 -17.19
CA ILE A 92 -1.44 -14.82 -16.72
C ILE A 92 -0.56 -13.64 -16.33
N GLY A 93 -1.06 -12.44 -16.51
CA GLY A 93 -0.34 -11.22 -16.20
C GLY A 93 -1.27 -10.09 -15.79
N LEU A 94 -0.70 -9.18 -15.02
CA LEU A 94 -1.33 -7.93 -14.62
C LEU A 94 -0.34 -6.79 -14.86
N THR A 95 -0.80 -5.71 -15.49
CA THR A 95 -0.12 -4.43 -15.44
C THR A 95 -1.02 -3.43 -14.74
N PHE A 96 -0.49 -2.75 -13.76
CA PHE A 96 -1.19 -1.68 -13.04
C PHE A 96 -0.31 -0.44 -12.99
N SER A 97 -0.92 0.72 -13.20
CA SER A 97 -0.31 2.03 -12.99
C SER A 97 -1.35 2.93 -12.35
N GLY A 98 -1.01 3.51 -11.22
CA GLY A 98 -1.90 4.38 -10.44
C GLY A 98 -1.18 5.60 -9.88
N TRP A 99 -1.91 6.71 -9.75
CA TRP A 99 -1.52 7.87 -8.97
C TRP A 99 -2.61 8.18 -7.96
N GLU A 100 -2.24 8.24 -6.69
CA GLU A 100 -3.13 8.56 -5.58
C GLU A 100 -2.68 9.86 -4.91
N ALA A 101 -3.60 10.79 -4.73
CA ALA A 101 -3.35 12.06 -4.05
C ALA A 101 -2.98 11.82 -2.56
N LYS A 102 -2.03 12.60 -2.02
CA LYS A 102 -1.60 12.49 -0.60
C LYS A 102 -2.71 12.77 0.40
N ASP A 103 -3.75 13.53 0.00
CA ASP A 103 -4.95 13.74 0.82
C ASP A 103 -5.91 12.53 0.84
N GLY A 104 -5.64 11.50 0.00
CA GLY A 104 -6.45 10.28 -0.11
C GLY A 104 -7.78 10.49 -0.81
N MET A 105 -8.01 11.61 -1.52
CA MET A 105 -9.31 11.94 -2.10
C MET A 105 -9.41 11.70 -3.61
N ALA A 106 -8.32 11.36 -4.28
CA ALA A 106 -8.31 11.08 -5.71
C ALA A 106 -7.38 9.91 -6.04
N LEU A 107 -7.83 9.04 -6.95
CA LEU A 107 -7.06 7.95 -7.54
C LEU A 107 -7.23 7.96 -9.04
N ARG A 108 -6.15 8.02 -9.82
CA ARG A 108 -6.13 7.75 -11.25
C ARG A 108 -5.49 6.40 -11.47
N PHE A 109 -6.11 5.57 -12.32
CA PHE A 109 -5.69 4.19 -12.47
C PHE A 109 -5.78 3.71 -13.91
N HIS A 110 -4.93 2.74 -14.21
CA HIS A 110 -4.93 1.95 -15.44
C HIS A 110 -4.50 0.53 -15.10
N ALA A 111 -5.35 -0.45 -15.39
CA ALA A 111 -5.02 -1.87 -15.25
C ALA A 111 -5.28 -2.61 -16.56
N SER A 112 -4.46 -3.64 -16.84
CA SER A 112 -4.68 -4.58 -17.94
C SER A 112 -4.42 -5.99 -17.46
N HIS A 113 -5.39 -6.86 -17.69
CA HIS A 113 -5.27 -8.29 -17.44
C HIS A 113 -4.84 -8.98 -18.74
N ILE A 114 -3.86 -9.87 -18.64
CA ILE A 114 -3.23 -10.53 -19.76
C ILE A 114 -3.38 -12.05 -19.60
N ALA A 115 -3.83 -12.72 -20.65
CA ALA A 115 -3.85 -14.18 -20.73
C ALA A 115 -3.14 -14.61 -22.01
N ASN A 116 -2.12 -15.46 -21.89
CA ASN A 116 -1.34 -15.99 -22.99
C ASN A 116 -0.83 -14.93 -23.99
N GLY A 117 -0.34 -13.79 -23.44
CA GLY A 117 0.20 -12.67 -24.21
C GLY A 117 -0.87 -11.73 -24.82
N VAL A 118 -2.15 -12.01 -24.60
CA VAL A 118 -3.27 -11.19 -25.10
C VAL A 118 -3.90 -10.43 -23.94
N ILE A 119 -4.17 -9.13 -24.13
CA ILE A 119 -4.95 -8.36 -23.17
C ILE A 119 -6.41 -8.81 -23.25
N VAL A 120 -6.91 -9.42 -22.17
CA VAL A 120 -8.29 -9.93 -22.07
C VAL A 120 -9.24 -8.96 -21.40
N ASP A 121 -8.71 -8.08 -20.55
CA ASP A 121 -9.47 -7.02 -19.92
C ASP A 121 -8.62 -5.77 -19.70
N ARG A 122 -9.26 -4.60 -19.68
CA ARG A 122 -8.59 -3.32 -19.44
C ARG A 122 -9.54 -2.34 -18.79
N VAL A 123 -9.12 -1.81 -17.64
CA VAL A 123 -9.82 -0.74 -16.96
C VAL A 123 -8.93 0.49 -16.82
N ALA A 124 -9.53 1.68 -16.95
CA ALA A 124 -8.84 2.94 -16.69
C ALA A 124 -9.85 4.00 -16.28
N GLY A 125 -9.46 4.90 -15.41
CA GLY A 125 -10.36 5.94 -14.95
C GLY A 125 -9.79 6.81 -13.85
N GLU A 126 -10.70 7.55 -13.23
CA GLU A 126 -10.43 8.37 -12.07
C GLU A 126 -11.53 8.16 -11.03
N ALA A 127 -11.13 7.96 -9.80
CA ALA A 127 -11.99 7.92 -8.62
C ALA A 127 -11.79 9.19 -7.79
N ARG A 128 -12.88 9.78 -7.29
CA ARG A 128 -12.87 10.96 -6.43
C ARG A 128 -13.82 10.77 -5.27
N LEU A 129 -13.36 11.09 -4.07
CA LEU A 129 -14.19 11.21 -2.87
C LEU A 129 -14.67 12.64 -2.68
N SER A 130 -15.85 12.84 -2.14
CA SER A 130 -16.41 14.17 -1.82
C SER A 130 -15.74 14.85 -0.63
N SER A 131 -15.21 14.04 0.28
CA SER A 131 -14.42 14.41 1.46
C SER A 131 -13.63 13.19 1.93
N ARG A 132 -12.71 13.39 2.88
CA ARG A 132 -12.04 12.26 3.53
C ARG A 132 -13.10 11.36 4.20
N ASP A 133 -13.05 10.07 3.92
CA ASP A 133 -14.04 9.06 4.34
C ASP A 133 -15.48 9.29 3.80
N GLY A 134 -15.67 10.26 2.89
CA GLY A 134 -16.95 10.50 2.24
C GLY A 134 -17.25 9.55 1.09
N ALA A 135 -18.49 9.60 0.63
CA ALA A 135 -18.89 8.93 -0.60
C ALA A 135 -18.17 9.52 -1.82
N GLY A 136 -18.09 8.76 -2.89
CA GLY A 136 -17.38 9.19 -4.09
C GLY A 136 -17.96 8.64 -5.38
N THR A 137 -17.22 8.82 -6.46
CA THR A 137 -17.57 8.31 -7.78
C THR A 137 -16.32 7.90 -8.53
N VAL A 138 -16.37 6.76 -9.19
CA VAL A 138 -15.40 6.34 -10.21
C VAL A 138 -15.94 6.70 -11.57
N THR A 139 -15.17 7.40 -12.38
CA THR A 139 -15.48 7.68 -13.78
C THR A 139 -14.50 6.93 -14.66
N TYR A 140 -14.98 5.92 -15.39
CA TYR A 140 -14.15 5.11 -16.25
C TYR A 140 -13.94 5.76 -17.63
N THR A 141 -12.71 5.78 -18.08
CA THR A 141 -12.37 6.05 -19.48
C THR A 141 -12.33 4.76 -20.29
N LYS A 142 -12.13 3.61 -19.59
CA LYS A 142 -12.24 2.25 -20.11
C LYS A 142 -12.89 1.35 -19.04
N PRO A 143 -14.04 0.75 -19.33
CA PRO A 143 -14.94 0.99 -20.49
C PRO A 143 -15.46 2.44 -20.49
N LYS A 144 -15.62 3.01 -21.69
CA LYS A 144 -16.04 4.41 -21.84
C LYS A 144 -17.49 4.61 -21.37
N GLY A 145 -17.69 5.68 -20.60
CA GLY A 145 -19.03 6.14 -20.19
C GLY A 145 -19.60 5.41 -18.98
N LEU A 146 -18.84 4.53 -18.33
CA LEU A 146 -19.22 3.92 -17.07
C LEU A 146 -18.90 4.86 -15.91
N ALA A 147 -19.84 5.04 -14.99
CA ALA A 147 -19.61 5.67 -13.69
C ALA A 147 -20.18 4.79 -12.59
N VAL A 148 -19.43 4.62 -11.50
CA VAL A 148 -19.80 3.78 -10.35
C VAL A 148 -19.70 4.60 -9.08
N ALA A 149 -20.73 4.53 -8.24
CA ALA A 149 -20.71 5.19 -6.93
C ALA A 149 -19.80 4.44 -5.95
N LEU A 150 -19.03 5.18 -5.19
CA LEU A 150 -18.25 4.65 -4.06
C LEU A 150 -19.00 4.94 -2.76
N PRO A 151 -19.22 3.93 -1.90
CA PRO A 151 -19.83 4.12 -0.60
C PRO A 151 -19.03 5.08 0.31
N GLU A 152 -19.71 5.65 1.29
CA GLU A 152 -19.06 6.37 2.39
C GLU A 152 -18.10 5.43 3.15
N GLY A 153 -16.96 5.94 3.59
CA GLY A 153 -15.91 5.16 4.23
C GLY A 153 -14.93 4.49 3.27
N THR A 154 -15.12 4.65 1.94
CA THR A 154 -14.15 4.14 0.95
C THR A 154 -12.82 4.88 1.07
N VAL A 155 -11.71 4.12 1.02
CA VAL A 155 -10.35 4.63 0.91
C VAL A 155 -9.67 4.07 -0.34
N PHE A 156 -8.55 4.68 -0.75
CA PHE A 156 -7.71 4.19 -1.83
C PHE A 156 -6.49 3.42 -1.27
N PRO A 157 -5.75 2.66 -2.09
CA PRO A 157 -4.72 1.72 -1.63
C PRO A 157 -3.62 2.33 -0.77
N SER A 158 -3.12 3.54 -1.10
CA SER A 158 -2.07 4.19 -0.32
C SER A 158 -2.60 4.65 1.04
N GLU A 159 -3.80 5.24 1.08
CA GLU A 159 -4.44 5.63 2.34
C GLU A 159 -4.81 4.41 3.19
N TYR A 160 -5.29 3.32 2.57
CA TYR A 160 -5.50 2.04 3.26
C TYR A 160 -4.20 1.56 3.93
N SER A 161 -3.12 1.49 3.15
CA SER A 161 -1.80 1.04 3.63
C SER A 161 -1.28 1.93 4.76
N ARG A 162 -1.44 3.25 4.64
CA ARG A 162 -1.05 4.21 5.68
C ARG A 162 -1.78 3.96 7.00
N ARG A 163 -3.12 3.81 6.95
CA ARG A 163 -3.95 3.54 8.14
C ARG A 163 -3.64 2.18 8.73
N MET A 164 -3.51 1.16 7.88
CA MET A 164 -3.14 -0.19 8.28
C MET A 164 -1.81 -0.19 9.04
N MET A 165 -0.76 0.47 8.50
CA MET A 165 0.55 0.54 9.13
C MET A 165 0.53 1.33 10.44
N ALA A 166 -0.24 2.42 10.53
CA ALA A 166 -0.43 3.16 11.76
C ALA A 166 -1.01 2.25 12.86
N ARG A 167 -2.09 1.53 12.55
CA ARG A 167 -2.72 0.58 13.49
C ARG A 167 -1.77 -0.55 13.89
N MET A 168 -1.02 -1.09 12.94
CA MET A 168 -0.02 -2.12 13.19
C MET A 168 1.08 -1.64 14.15
N ASN A 169 1.58 -0.41 13.96
CA ASN A 169 2.61 0.19 14.82
C ASN A 169 2.09 0.53 16.23
N GLU A 170 0.80 0.82 16.37
CA GLU A 170 0.11 0.99 17.66
C GLU A 170 -0.12 -0.33 18.40
N GLY A 171 0.19 -1.48 17.77
CA GLY A 171 0.00 -2.81 18.36
C GLY A 171 -1.44 -3.32 18.27
N ALA A 172 -2.26 -2.77 17.36
CA ALA A 172 -3.58 -3.31 17.09
C ALA A 172 -3.49 -4.73 16.53
N SER A 173 -4.56 -5.52 16.65
CA SER A 173 -4.66 -6.87 16.09
C SER A 173 -5.12 -6.90 14.64
N GLY A 174 -5.66 -5.77 14.10
CA GLY A 174 -6.14 -5.68 12.75
C GLY A 174 -6.67 -4.30 12.37
N TYR A 175 -7.08 -4.20 11.10
CA TYR A 175 -7.68 -3.01 10.50
C TYR A 175 -8.64 -3.43 9.39
N SER A 176 -9.80 -2.76 9.24
CA SER A 176 -10.75 -2.99 8.15
C SER A 176 -11.24 -1.67 7.60
N ALA A 177 -11.43 -1.62 6.28
CA ALA A 177 -12.07 -0.50 5.60
C ALA A 177 -12.56 -0.94 4.21
N LEU A 178 -13.50 -0.18 3.66
CA LEU A 178 -13.84 -0.27 2.25
C LEU A 178 -12.69 0.29 1.42
N MET A 179 -12.18 -0.47 0.45
CA MET A 179 -11.09 -0.05 -0.43
C MET A 179 -11.51 -0.19 -1.90
N PHE A 180 -11.31 0.88 -2.66
CA PHE A 180 -11.36 0.83 -4.12
C PHE A 180 -9.94 0.83 -4.67
N ASP A 181 -9.53 -0.25 -5.35
CA ASP A 181 -8.15 -0.45 -5.80
C ASP A 181 -7.90 -0.10 -7.28
N GLY A 182 -8.95 0.09 -8.08
CA GLY A 182 -8.85 0.41 -9.50
C GLY A 182 -8.35 -0.74 -10.39
N SER A 183 -8.25 -1.96 -9.88
CA SER A 183 -7.77 -3.13 -10.64
C SER A 183 -8.81 -3.71 -11.58
N SER A 184 -10.10 -3.51 -11.28
CA SER A 184 -11.25 -4.02 -12.03
C SER A 184 -12.44 -3.06 -11.99
N ILE A 185 -13.50 -3.37 -12.73
CA ILE A 185 -14.78 -2.63 -12.63
C ILE A 185 -15.43 -2.86 -11.25
N GLU A 186 -15.23 -4.02 -10.68
CA GLU A 186 -15.75 -4.43 -9.37
C GLU A 186 -14.80 -4.10 -8.22
N GLY A 187 -13.77 -3.33 -8.47
CA GLY A 187 -12.61 -3.10 -7.60
C GLY A 187 -12.87 -2.41 -6.26
N THR A 188 -14.09 -2.48 -5.70
CA THR A 188 -14.41 -2.05 -4.35
C THR A 188 -14.66 -3.26 -3.46
N TYR A 189 -13.85 -3.39 -2.41
CA TYR A 189 -13.84 -4.51 -1.48
C TYR A 189 -14.01 -4.02 -0.04
N ASP A 190 -14.66 -4.81 0.81
CA ASP A 190 -14.45 -4.75 2.25
C ASP A 190 -13.16 -5.53 2.56
N VAL A 191 -12.09 -4.80 2.90
CA VAL A 191 -10.79 -5.42 3.17
C VAL A 191 -10.57 -5.51 4.65
N THR A 192 -10.44 -6.74 5.15
CA THR A 192 -10.11 -7.00 6.56
C THR A 192 -8.68 -7.51 6.67
N THR A 193 -7.87 -6.81 7.47
CA THR A 193 -6.47 -7.14 7.72
C THR A 193 -6.26 -7.57 9.16
N PHE A 194 -5.51 -8.65 9.36
CA PHE A 194 -5.04 -9.13 10.65
C PHE A 194 -3.51 -9.01 10.75
N PHE A 195 -3.02 -8.65 11.94
CA PHE A 195 -1.61 -8.50 12.24
C PHE A 195 -1.16 -9.56 13.23
N ALA A 196 -0.02 -10.21 12.95
CA ALA A 196 0.68 -11.04 13.93
C ALA A 196 1.87 -10.29 14.53
N ALA A 197 2.39 -10.79 15.66
CA ALA A 197 3.55 -10.22 16.32
C ALA A 197 4.75 -10.09 15.35
N PRO A 198 5.50 -8.98 15.40
CA PRO A 198 6.64 -8.78 14.53
C PRO A 198 7.77 -9.77 14.83
N ARG A 199 8.55 -10.09 13.80
CA ARG A 199 9.77 -10.91 13.90
C ARG A 199 10.92 -10.25 13.17
N LEU A 200 12.16 -10.59 13.53
CA LEU A 200 13.35 -10.12 12.83
C LEU A 200 13.58 -10.94 11.56
N ARG A 201 13.83 -10.26 10.45
CA ARG A 201 14.20 -10.87 9.16
C ARG A 201 15.28 -10.02 8.47
N ALA A 202 16.21 -10.67 7.78
CA ALA A 202 17.16 -9.98 6.92
C ALA A 202 16.44 -9.40 5.69
N LEU A 203 16.81 -8.19 5.28
CA LEU A 203 16.33 -7.58 4.04
C LEU A 203 17.03 -8.26 2.85
N PRO A 204 16.31 -8.85 1.90
CA PRO A 204 16.93 -9.43 0.71
C PRO A 204 17.63 -8.37 -0.14
N GLY A 205 18.80 -8.69 -0.69
CA GLY A 205 19.57 -7.79 -1.56
C GLY A 205 20.35 -6.66 -0.85
N ALA A 206 20.29 -6.56 0.48
CA ALA A 206 21.07 -5.60 1.24
C ALA A 206 22.50 -6.09 1.54
N GLY A 207 22.96 -7.16 0.92
CA GLY A 207 24.25 -7.78 1.27
C GLY A 207 24.84 -8.66 0.18
N ASP A 208 24.97 -8.18 -1.07
CA ASP A 208 25.93 -8.73 -2.03
C ASP A 208 27.33 -8.09 -1.86
N GLY A 209 27.55 -7.40 -0.72
CA GLY A 209 28.85 -6.98 -0.23
C GLY A 209 29.64 -8.18 0.29
N GLU A 210 30.97 -8.14 0.09
CA GLU A 210 31.95 -9.18 0.39
C GLU A 210 31.66 -10.00 1.67
N ALA A 211 31.96 -11.29 1.62
CA ALA A 211 31.75 -12.26 2.69
C ALA A 211 32.21 -11.73 4.06
N GLY A 212 31.28 -11.29 4.91
CA GLY A 212 31.57 -10.82 6.27
C GLY A 212 30.63 -9.75 6.82
N GLU A 213 29.84 -9.05 6.04
CA GLU A 213 28.85 -8.11 6.58
C GLU A 213 27.61 -8.85 7.10
N GLU A 214 27.34 -8.66 8.39
CA GLU A 214 26.17 -9.23 9.04
C GLU A 214 24.91 -8.61 8.40
N ALA A 215 24.07 -9.41 7.75
CA ALA A 215 22.87 -8.94 7.07
C ALA A 215 22.00 -8.10 8.02
N VAL A 216 21.71 -6.87 7.63
CA VAL A 216 20.87 -5.96 8.41
C VAL A 216 19.50 -6.60 8.63
N LYS A 217 19.18 -6.89 9.90
CA LYS A 217 17.89 -7.47 10.30
C LYS A 217 16.94 -6.35 10.68
N GLU A 218 15.75 -6.39 10.13
CA GLU A 218 14.67 -5.46 10.47
C GLU A 218 13.42 -6.18 10.99
N LYS A 219 12.56 -5.43 11.69
CA LYS A 219 11.27 -5.95 12.13
C LYS A 219 10.32 -6.04 10.94
N VAL A 220 9.72 -7.20 10.76
CA VAL A 220 8.65 -7.43 9.80
C VAL A 220 7.42 -8.00 10.50
N TRP A 221 6.25 -7.54 10.09
CA TRP A 221 4.97 -8.00 10.59
C TRP A 221 4.36 -8.98 9.58
N PRO A 222 3.99 -10.19 10.02
CA PRO A 222 3.09 -11.01 9.23
C PRO A 222 1.70 -10.36 9.21
N VAL A 223 1.19 -10.15 8.02
CA VAL A 223 -0.11 -9.53 7.74
C VAL A 223 -0.92 -10.48 6.89
N ARG A 224 -2.23 -10.60 7.13
CA ARG A 224 -3.16 -11.32 6.26
C ARG A 224 -4.34 -10.41 5.95
N MET A 225 -4.60 -10.18 4.68
CA MET A 225 -5.68 -9.37 4.15
C MET A 225 -6.66 -10.28 3.42
N ALA A 226 -7.95 -10.16 3.72
CA ALA A 226 -9.03 -10.84 3.02
C ALA A 226 -9.89 -9.79 2.30
N TYR A 227 -10.19 -10.03 1.03
CA TYR A 227 -10.90 -9.11 0.15
C TYR A 227 -12.29 -9.65 -0.13
N PHE A 228 -13.32 -9.02 0.44
CA PHE A 228 -14.71 -9.41 0.28
C PHE A 228 -15.38 -8.48 -0.72
N PRO A 229 -16.03 -9.02 -1.79
CA PRO A 229 -16.71 -8.19 -2.76
C PRO A 229 -17.93 -7.53 -2.11
N LEU A 230 -18.19 -6.24 -2.43
CA LEU A 230 -19.38 -5.55 -1.93
C LEU A 230 -20.67 -6.02 -2.59
N LEU A 231 -20.57 -6.51 -3.81
CA LEU A 231 -21.71 -7.00 -4.60
C LEU A 231 -21.60 -8.52 -4.71
N GLY A 232 -22.63 -9.23 -4.25
CA GLY A 232 -22.68 -10.70 -4.38
C GLY A 232 -23.18 -11.41 -3.13
N GLY A 233 -22.95 -10.87 -1.94
CA GLY A 233 -23.40 -11.45 -0.67
C GLY A 233 -22.68 -12.74 -0.28
N ASP A 234 -21.55 -13.06 -0.92
CA ASP A 234 -20.71 -14.18 -0.57
C ASP A 234 -20.01 -13.91 0.77
N ILE A 235 -19.99 -14.93 1.61
CA ILE A 235 -19.33 -14.90 2.93
C ILE A 235 -17.85 -15.26 2.84
N GLU A 236 -17.40 -15.68 1.66
CA GLU A 236 -16.01 -16.05 1.37
C GLU A 236 -15.30 -14.88 0.65
N PRO A 237 -14.02 -14.62 0.94
CA PRO A 237 -13.27 -13.62 0.21
C PRO A 237 -13.01 -14.08 -1.23
N ASP A 238 -12.98 -13.15 -2.19
CA ASP A 238 -12.57 -13.42 -3.56
C ASP A 238 -11.12 -13.90 -3.63
N PHE A 239 -10.27 -13.32 -2.80
CA PHE A 239 -8.87 -13.70 -2.64
C PHE A 239 -8.30 -13.22 -1.31
N GLU A 240 -7.19 -13.82 -0.90
CA GLU A 240 -6.47 -13.42 0.29
C GLU A 240 -5.00 -13.12 -0.02
N VAL A 241 -4.44 -12.13 0.67
CA VAL A 241 -3.04 -11.76 0.55
C VAL A 241 -2.37 -11.83 1.92
N GLY A 242 -1.48 -12.79 2.09
CA GLY A 242 -0.51 -12.79 3.18
C GLY A 242 0.69 -11.93 2.80
N ALA A 243 1.26 -11.18 3.74
CA ALA A 243 2.47 -10.42 3.49
C ALA A 243 3.40 -10.41 4.71
N LEU A 244 4.69 -10.22 4.47
CA LEU A 244 5.67 -9.84 5.49
C LEU A 244 6.12 -8.42 5.20
N ILE A 245 5.64 -7.44 5.96
CA ILE A 245 5.86 -6.02 5.69
C ILE A 245 6.71 -5.43 6.82
N ASN A 246 7.74 -4.64 6.49
CA ASN A 246 8.50 -3.89 7.48
C ASN A 246 7.78 -2.61 7.91
N GLY A 247 8.30 -1.92 8.94
CA GLY A 247 7.73 -0.66 9.45
C GLY A 247 7.78 0.52 8.47
N ARG A 248 8.41 0.35 7.30
CA ARG A 248 8.54 1.36 6.24
C ARG A 248 7.71 1.03 4.99
N GLY A 249 6.81 0.03 5.07
CA GLY A 249 5.91 -0.35 3.99
C GLY A 249 6.51 -1.25 2.92
N VAL A 250 7.75 -1.72 3.10
CA VAL A 250 8.37 -2.66 2.16
C VAL A 250 7.95 -4.08 2.49
N ALA A 251 7.37 -4.77 1.54
CA ALA A 251 7.03 -6.18 1.69
C ALA A 251 8.21 -7.07 1.27
N HIS A 252 8.64 -7.95 2.18
CA HIS A 252 9.67 -8.97 1.90
C HIS A 252 9.09 -10.17 1.17
N ARG A 253 7.78 -10.37 1.30
CA ARG A 253 7.07 -11.51 0.72
C ARG A 253 5.59 -11.21 0.63
N TYR A 254 4.98 -11.71 -0.44
CA TYR A 254 3.53 -11.89 -0.56
C TYR A 254 3.22 -13.38 -0.74
N ASP A 255 2.15 -13.84 -0.12
CA ASP A 255 1.50 -15.12 -0.35
C ASP A 255 0.08 -14.81 -0.84
N ILE A 256 -0.21 -15.06 -2.12
CA ILE A 256 -1.48 -14.67 -2.76
C ILE A 256 -2.28 -15.95 -2.99
N ASP A 257 -3.44 -16.04 -2.38
CA ASP A 257 -4.36 -17.15 -2.48
C ASP A 257 -5.56 -16.78 -3.36
N TYR A 258 -5.71 -17.47 -4.49
CA TYR A 258 -6.79 -17.29 -5.46
C TYR A 258 -7.92 -18.34 -5.27
N GLY A 259 -7.98 -19.00 -4.12
CA GLY A 259 -8.93 -20.06 -3.80
C GLY A 259 -8.45 -21.43 -4.30
N ASN A 260 -8.37 -21.63 -5.60
CA ASN A 260 -7.98 -22.93 -6.19
C ASN A 260 -6.47 -23.14 -6.33
N PHE A 261 -5.65 -22.10 -6.17
CA PHE A 261 -4.19 -22.18 -6.04
C PHE A 261 -3.65 -20.96 -5.30
N ALA A 262 -2.48 -21.12 -4.72
CA ALA A 262 -1.78 -20.03 -4.04
C ALA A 262 -0.32 -19.94 -4.53
N VAL A 263 0.18 -18.72 -4.66
CA VAL A 263 1.54 -18.40 -5.07
C VAL A 263 2.25 -17.54 -4.05
N ARG A 264 3.54 -17.73 -3.95
CA ARG A 264 4.46 -16.90 -3.16
C ARG A 264 5.26 -15.99 -4.09
N ALA A 265 5.33 -14.70 -3.75
CA ALA A 265 6.22 -13.73 -4.35
C ALA A 265 7.25 -13.31 -3.30
N GLU A 266 8.51 -13.74 -3.42
CA GLU A 266 9.60 -13.36 -2.51
C GLU A 266 10.45 -12.27 -3.13
N LEU A 267 10.73 -11.24 -2.32
CA LEU A 267 11.59 -10.12 -2.71
C LEU A 267 12.99 -10.64 -3.01
N GLU A 268 13.44 -10.47 -4.25
CA GLU A 268 14.76 -10.88 -4.74
C GLU A 268 15.71 -9.69 -4.87
N LYS A 269 15.18 -8.55 -5.33
CA LYS A 269 15.93 -7.30 -5.46
C LYS A 269 15.12 -6.15 -4.89
N TYR A 270 15.79 -5.28 -4.17
CA TYR A 270 15.24 -4.09 -3.55
C TYR A 270 16.11 -2.88 -3.85
N GLU A 271 15.48 -1.77 -4.16
CA GLU A 271 16.13 -0.48 -4.34
C GLU A 271 15.25 0.62 -3.73
N GLU A 272 15.84 1.40 -2.84
CA GLU A 272 15.21 2.60 -2.30
C GLU A 272 15.29 3.75 -3.30
N ILE A 273 14.20 4.48 -3.49
CA ILE A 273 14.11 5.60 -4.40
C ILE A 273 14.10 6.88 -3.58
N SER A 274 14.93 7.84 -3.97
CA SER A 274 14.94 9.14 -3.30
C SER A 274 13.59 9.85 -3.50
N ALA A 275 13.05 10.40 -2.41
CA ALA A 275 11.92 11.29 -2.52
C ALA A 275 12.33 12.57 -3.25
N PRO A 276 11.42 13.22 -4.02
CA PRO A 276 11.71 14.48 -4.68
C PRO A 276 11.87 15.61 -3.66
N ASP A 277 12.64 16.63 -4.04
CA ASP A 277 12.73 17.88 -3.28
C ASP A 277 11.44 18.69 -3.50
N CYS A 278 10.52 18.62 -2.55
CA CYS A 278 9.28 19.36 -2.55
C CYS A 278 9.42 20.65 -1.73
#